data_6a5f2c601533802b533d6c60c38a8c3b
#
_entry.id   6a5f2c601533802b533d6c60c38a8c3b
#
_cell.length_a   1.000
_cell.length_b   1.000
_cell.length_c   1.000
_cell.angle_alpha   90.00
_cell.angle_beta   90.00
_cell.angle_gamma   90.00
#
_symmetry.space_group_name_H-M   'P 1'
#
loop_
_entity.id
_entity.type
_entity.pdbx_description
1 polymer ?
#
loop_
_entity_poly.entity_id
_entity_poly.type
_entity_poly.pdbx_seq_one_letter_code
_entity_poly.pdbx_strand_id
1 'polypeptide(L)'
;WTERFDDYCDYCMQDTLLLKRMDEENHVLSFFMSLQRICGVTFTSCHNVTRFARGLLSRRTHWKAPTNADVEKQDYEGAYIPPPKPGRYEGVACVDYKGLYPSIILSHNLSWETQVERNRAGEEGIHKLPDGTTWSQSKKGLLPQIVEEMFELRDEYKRRMREAETSIERAGWNTMQLATKRVM
;
A
#
# COMPACT_ATOMS: atom_id res chain seq x y z
N TRP A 1 -20.90 -41.60 -5.94
CA TRP A 1 -19.85 -41.15 -6.85
C TRP A 1 -19.93 -41.83 -8.22
N THR A 2 -20.17 -43.15 -8.27
CA THR A 2 -20.17 -43.92 -9.53
C THR A 2 -21.39 -43.66 -10.42
N GLU A 3 -22.55 -43.35 -9.84
CA GLU A 3 -23.79 -43.12 -10.59
C GLU A 3 -23.94 -41.74 -11.20
N ARG A 4 -23.11 -40.76 -10.76
CA ARG A 4 -23.12 -39.37 -11.22
C ARG A 4 -21.71 -38.82 -11.49
N PHE A 5 -20.85 -39.68 -12.03
CA PHE A 5 -19.44 -39.31 -12.29
C PHE A 5 -19.32 -38.23 -13.36
N ASP A 6 -20.13 -38.28 -14.40
CA ASP A 6 -20.13 -37.26 -15.47
C ASP A 6 -20.60 -35.90 -14.95
N ASP A 7 -21.65 -35.86 -14.11
CA ASP A 7 -22.10 -34.62 -13.45
C ASP A 7 -20.99 -34.01 -12.57
N TYR A 8 -20.22 -34.84 -11.90
CA TYR A 8 -19.08 -34.39 -11.08
C TYR A 8 -17.94 -33.84 -11.96
N CYS A 9 -17.63 -34.50 -13.07
CA CYS A 9 -16.65 -33.98 -14.01
C CYS A 9 -17.07 -32.62 -14.59
N ASP A 10 -18.34 -32.49 -14.98
CA ASP A 10 -18.89 -31.24 -15.48
C ASP A 10 -18.83 -30.12 -14.42
N TYR A 11 -19.16 -30.43 -13.19
CA TYR A 11 -19.04 -29.48 -12.07
C TYR A 11 -17.57 -29.01 -11.89
N CYS A 12 -16.61 -29.93 -11.82
CA CYS A 12 -15.19 -29.58 -11.70
C CYS A 12 -14.69 -28.74 -12.90
N MET A 13 -15.18 -29.04 -14.10
CA MET A 13 -14.88 -28.27 -15.30
C MET A 13 -15.43 -26.86 -15.19
N GLN A 14 -16.67 -26.69 -14.75
CA GLN A 14 -17.29 -25.40 -14.54
C GLN A 14 -16.56 -24.56 -13.50
N ASP A 15 -16.14 -25.13 -12.38
CA ASP A 15 -15.35 -24.44 -11.37
C ASP A 15 -14.03 -23.93 -11.95
N THR A 16 -13.35 -24.73 -12.75
CA THR A 16 -12.09 -24.32 -13.40
C THR A 16 -12.31 -23.19 -14.41
N LEU A 17 -13.37 -23.29 -15.23
CA LEU A 17 -13.74 -22.23 -16.20
C LEU A 17 -14.15 -20.95 -15.49
N LEU A 18 -14.81 -21.04 -14.34
CA LEU A 18 -15.22 -19.90 -13.56
C LEU A 18 -14.00 -19.11 -13.05
N LEU A 19 -12.99 -19.80 -12.51
CA LEU A 19 -11.72 -19.17 -12.09
C LEU A 19 -11.04 -18.43 -13.24
N LYS A 20 -11.01 -19.05 -14.43
CA LYS A 20 -10.45 -18.44 -15.63
C LYS A 20 -11.21 -17.14 -15.99
N ARG A 21 -12.55 -17.19 -16.03
CA ARG A 21 -13.40 -16.01 -16.32
C ARG A 21 -13.20 -14.90 -15.29
N MET A 22 -13.12 -15.27 -14.00
CA MET A 22 -12.84 -14.30 -12.94
C MET A 22 -11.52 -13.57 -13.13
N ASP A 23 -10.46 -14.28 -13.58
CA ASP A 23 -9.18 -13.62 -13.88
C ASP A 23 -9.25 -12.75 -15.15
N GLU A 24 -9.90 -13.23 -16.21
CA GLU A 24 -10.09 -12.48 -17.45
C GLU A 24 -10.86 -11.17 -17.23
N GLU A 25 -11.87 -11.16 -16.36
CA GLU A 25 -12.68 -9.99 -16.05
C GLU A 25 -12.03 -9.04 -15.06
N ASN A 26 -11.37 -9.56 -14.03
CA ASN A 26 -10.88 -8.77 -12.89
C ASN A 26 -9.35 -8.57 -12.89
N HIS A 27 -8.61 -9.22 -13.79
CA HIS A 27 -7.16 -9.12 -13.91
C HIS A 27 -6.39 -9.43 -12.61
N VAL A 28 -6.87 -10.41 -11.83
CA VAL A 28 -6.37 -10.73 -10.49
C VAL A 28 -4.90 -11.16 -10.53
N LEU A 29 -4.53 -12.07 -11.43
CA LEU A 29 -3.16 -12.52 -11.58
C LEU A 29 -2.23 -11.37 -11.99
N SER A 30 -2.65 -10.57 -12.96
CA SER A 30 -1.89 -9.39 -13.40
C SER A 30 -1.69 -8.38 -12.28
N PHE A 31 -2.67 -8.22 -11.40
CA PHE A 31 -2.56 -7.36 -10.21
C PHE A 31 -1.51 -7.87 -9.23
N PHE A 32 -1.53 -9.16 -8.89
CA PHE A 32 -0.54 -9.75 -7.98
C PHE A 32 0.86 -9.79 -8.59
N MET A 33 0.99 -10.04 -9.90
CA MET A 33 2.28 -9.94 -10.61
C MET A 33 2.82 -8.51 -10.57
N SER A 34 1.96 -7.51 -10.68
CA SER A 34 2.35 -6.10 -10.57
C SER A 34 2.85 -5.77 -9.16
N LEU A 35 2.17 -6.25 -8.10
CA LEU A 35 2.64 -6.12 -6.72
C LEU A 35 4.01 -6.78 -6.50
N GLN A 36 4.19 -7.98 -7.03
CA GLN A 36 5.48 -8.68 -6.99
C GLN A 36 6.60 -7.84 -7.61
N ARG A 37 6.36 -7.28 -8.78
CA ARG A 37 7.36 -6.46 -9.52
C ARG A 37 7.67 -5.15 -8.78
N ILE A 38 6.65 -4.45 -8.29
CA ILE A 38 6.82 -3.18 -7.56
C ILE A 38 7.55 -3.40 -6.24
N CYS A 39 7.11 -4.36 -5.43
CA CYS A 39 7.59 -4.56 -4.07
C CYS A 39 8.81 -5.49 -3.97
N GLY A 40 9.08 -6.34 -4.98
CA GLY A 40 10.14 -7.34 -4.93
C GLY A 40 9.89 -8.46 -3.94
N VAL A 41 8.64 -8.85 -3.78
CA VAL A 41 8.21 -9.96 -2.92
C VAL A 41 7.90 -11.21 -3.75
N THR A 42 7.84 -12.37 -3.12
CA THR A 42 7.39 -13.59 -3.81
C THR A 42 5.89 -13.53 -4.08
N PHE A 43 5.43 -14.20 -5.13
CA PHE A 43 4.00 -14.25 -5.48
C PHE A 43 3.13 -14.72 -4.30
N THR A 44 3.57 -15.74 -3.59
CA THR A 44 2.89 -16.26 -2.40
C THR A 44 2.81 -15.28 -1.23
N SER A 45 3.59 -14.20 -1.27
CA SER A 45 3.61 -13.16 -0.24
C SER A 45 2.83 -11.90 -0.62
N CYS A 46 2.31 -11.83 -1.85
CA CYS A 46 1.60 -10.64 -2.36
C CYS A 46 0.24 -10.36 -1.68
N HIS A 47 -0.28 -11.27 -0.85
CA HIS A 47 -1.47 -11.03 -0.04
C HIS A 47 -1.16 -10.27 1.27
N ASN A 48 0.10 -10.19 1.68
CA ASN A 48 0.51 -9.61 2.96
C ASN A 48 1.13 -8.22 2.77
N VAL A 49 0.39 -7.19 3.14
CA VAL A 49 0.78 -5.78 2.99
C VAL A 49 2.08 -5.45 3.73
N THR A 50 2.30 -6.03 4.92
CA THR A 50 3.53 -5.79 5.70
C THR A 50 4.79 -6.22 4.94
N ARG A 51 4.68 -7.23 4.08
CA ARG A 51 5.80 -7.70 3.25
C ARG A 51 6.15 -6.73 2.13
N PHE A 52 5.24 -5.88 1.70
CA PHE A 52 5.51 -4.86 0.67
C PHE A 52 6.56 -3.86 1.16
N ALA A 53 6.34 -3.29 2.34
CA ALA A 53 7.30 -2.37 2.94
C ALA A 53 8.67 -3.04 3.11
N ARG A 54 8.70 -4.28 3.63
CA ARG A 54 9.94 -5.05 3.77
C ARG A 54 10.65 -5.24 2.42
N GLY A 55 9.93 -5.59 1.36
CA GLY A 55 10.50 -5.79 0.02
C GLY A 55 11.09 -4.50 -0.55
N LEU A 56 10.37 -3.39 -0.44
CA LEU A 56 10.84 -2.08 -0.89
C LEU A 56 12.09 -1.61 -0.13
N LEU A 57 12.11 -1.81 1.18
CA LEU A 57 13.25 -1.46 2.03
C LEU A 57 14.47 -2.33 1.73
N SER A 58 14.29 -3.65 1.61
CA SER A 58 15.38 -4.59 1.33
C SER A 58 16.06 -4.36 -0.02
N ARG A 59 15.35 -3.79 -0.99
CA ARG A 59 15.93 -3.43 -2.30
C ARG A 59 16.86 -2.22 -2.24
N ARG A 60 16.64 -1.31 -1.29
CA ARG A 60 17.36 -0.05 -1.17
C ARG A 60 18.40 -0.05 -0.08
N THR A 61 18.30 -0.98 0.85
CA THR A 61 19.21 -1.11 1.98
C THR A 61 19.52 -2.58 2.22
N HIS A 62 20.64 -2.86 2.88
CA HIS A 62 20.93 -4.19 3.42
C HIS A 62 20.16 -4.47 4.74
N TRP A 63 19.05 -3.77 4.93
CA TRP A 63 18.23 -3.90 6.12
C TRP A 63 17.66 -5.31 6.26
N LYS A 64 17.92 -5.91 7.40
CA LYS A 64 17.33 -7.19 7.79
C LYS A 64 16.25 -6.90 8.82
N ALA A 65 15.04 -7.38 8.56
CA ALA A 65 14.00 -7.28 9.56
C ALA A 65 14.42 -7.99 10.85
N PRO A 66 14.20 -7.37 12.03
CA PRO A 66 14.39 -8.06 13.30
C PRO A 66 13.50 -9.33 13.33
N THR A 67 14.00 -10.38 13.96
CA THR A 67 13.18 -11.56 14.23
C THR A 67 12.13 -11.21 15.28
N ASN A 68 10.92 -11.76 15.15
CA ASN A 68 9.79 -11.44 16.05
C ASN A 68 10.07 -11.78 17.54
N ALA A 69 11.18 -12.45 17.86
CA ALA A 69 11.54 -12.86 19.21
C ALA A 69 11.91 -11.68 20.14
N ASP A 70 12.34 -10.54 19.58
CA ASP A 70 12.93 -9.45 20.34
C ASP A 70 12.10 -8.16 20.36
N VAL A 71 10.87 -8.19 19.84
CA VAL A 71 10.01 -7.00 19.79
C VAL A 71 8.91 -7.12 20.81
N GLU A 72 9.03 -6.39 21.92
CA GLU A 72 7.90 -6.14 22.82
C GLU A 72 6.77 -5.46 22.01
N LYS A 73 5.59 -6.07 22.03
CA LYS A 73 4.41 -5.42 21.50
C LYS A 73 4.06 -4.23 22.38
N GLN A 74 4.30 -3.04 21.84
CA GLN A 74 3.77 -1.83 22.47
C GLN A 74 2.33 -1.64 21.99
N ASP A 75 1.42 -1.57 22.96
CA ASP A 75 0.06 -1.14 22.69
C ASP A 75 0.08 0.36 22.40
N TYR A 76 -0.58 0.76 21.33
CA TYR A 76 -0.75 2.17 20.98
C TYR A 76 -2.24 2.48 20.84
N GLU A 77 -2.62 3.69 21.21
CA GLU A 77 -3.98 4.18 21.02
C GLU A 77 -4.26 4.34 19.53
N GLY A 78 -5.36 3.74 19.08
CA GLY A 78 -5.78 3.81 17.68
C GLY A 78 -6.34 5.18 17.29
N ALA A 79 -6.80 5.29 16.05
CA ALA A 79 -7.43 6.52 15.56
C ALA A 79 -8.71 6.85 16.35
N TYR A 80 -8.90 8.12 16.70
CA TYR A 80 -10.15 8.59 17.28
C TYR A 80 -11.29 8.48 16.26
N ILE A 81 -12.30 7.69 16.61
CA ILE A 81 -13.52 7.54 15.83
C ILE A 81 -14.68 8.15 16.66
N PRO A 82 -15.18 9.33 16.29
CA PRO A 82 -16.29 9.93 17.02
C PRO A 82 -17.55 9.06 16.90
N PRO A 83 -18.36 8.94 17.96
CA PRO A 83 -19.61 8.21 17.90
C PRO A 83 -20.56 8.84 16.87
N PRO A 84 -21.24 8.05 16.04
CA PRO A 84 -22.15 8.57 15.05
C PRO A 84 -23.33 9.27 15.72
N LYS A 85 -23.74 10.41 15.17
CA LYS A 85 -24.98 11.11 15.58
C LYS A 85 -26.04 10.75 14.57
N PRO A 86 -27.00 9.85 14.86
CA PRO A 86 -28.06 9.47 13.94
C PRO A 86 -28.94 10.67 13.57
N GLY A 87 -29.32 10.77 12.30
CA GLY A 87 -30.16 11.85 11.83
C GLY A 87 -30.12 12.02 10.32
N ARG A 88 -31.00 12.86 9.80
CA ARG A 88 -30.94 13.32 8.41
C ARG A 88 -30.26 14.70 8.37
N TYR A 89 -29.24 14.82 7.56
CA TYR A 89 -28.46 16.04 7.40
C TYR A 89 -28.58 16.53 5.96
N GLU A 90 -28.73 17.85 5.78
CA GLU A 90 -28.77 18.50 4.47
C GLU A 90 -27.51 19.36 4.30
N GLY A 91 -27.04 19.54 3.06
CA GLY A 91 -25.87 20.37 2.76
C GLY A 91 -24.53 19.76 3.25
N VAL A 92 -24.44 18.43 3.31
CA VAL A 92 -23.22 17.74 3.79
C VAL A 92 -22.13 17.79 2.72
N ALA A 93 -20.95 18.29 3.11
CA ALA A 93 -19.72 18.18 2.33
C ALA A 93 -18.81 17.08 2.89
N CYS A 94 -18.37 16.16 2.02
CA CYS A 94 -17.40 15.13 2.37
C CYS A 94 -16.01 15.54 1.86
N VAL A 95 -15.05 15.66 2.77
CA VAL A 95 -13.65 16.00 2.44
C VAL A 95 -12.78 14.82 2.85
N ASP A 96 -11.91 14.39 1.94
CA ASP A 96 -10.96 13.29 2.18
C ASP A 96 -9.53 13.73 1.81
N TYR A 97 -8.56 13.25 2.58
CA TYR A 97 -7.15 13.51 2.30
C TYR A 97 -6.61 12.51 1.27
N LYS A 98 -6.07 13.01 0.17
CA LYS A 98 -5.38 12.17 -0.81
C LYS A 98 -4.14 11.52 -0.18
N GLY A 99 -4.26 10.25 0.22
CA GLY A 99 -3.15 9.49 0.79
C GLY A 99 -2.68 10.07 2.13
N LEU A 100 -3.54 10.12 3.15
CA LEU A 100 -3.26 10.76 4.45
C LEU A 100 -1.94 10.29 5.06
N TYR A 101 -1.74 8.99 5.27
CA TYR A 101 -0.50 8.47 5.88
C TYR A 101 0.75 8.75 5.03
N PRO A 102 0.76 8.46 3.71
CA PRO A 102 1.87 8.85 2.85
C PRO A 102 2.20 10.34 2.90
N SER A 103 1.18 11.20 2.93
CA SER A 103 1.38 12.66 3.00
C SER A 103 2.00 13.08 4.33
N ILE A 104 1.62 12.46 5.44
CA ILE A 104 2.23 12.72 6.76
C ILE A 104 3.70 12.28 6.76
N ILE A 105 4.01 11.11 6.22
CA ILE A 105 5.40 10.63 6.09
C ILE A 105 6.25 11.62 5.32
N LEU A 106 5.75 12.14 4.20
CA LEU A 106 6.45 13.14 3.38
C LEU A 106 6.62 14.48 4.10
N SER A 107 5.52 15.01 4.67
CA SER A 107 5.51 16.35 5.25
C SER A 107 6.38 16.47 6.50
N HIS A 108 6.51 15.40 7.25
CA HIS A 108 7.26 15.39 8.50
C HIS A 108 8.58 14.62 8.40
N ASN A 109 8.94 14.16 7.21
CA ASN A 109 10.18 13.40 6.96
C ASN A 109 10.32 12.18 7.89
N LEU A 110 9.22 11.41 8.05
CA LEU A 110 9.17 10.27 8.99
C LEU A 110 9.95 9.09 8.44
N SER A 111 11.09 8.79 9.06
CA SER A 111 11.92 7.61 8.76
C SER A 111 12.78 7.29 9.97
N TRP A 112 13.11 6.04 10.21
CA TRP A 112 13.87 5.67 11.42
C TRP A 112 15.22 6.41 11.53
N GLU A 113 15.88 6.71 10.42
CA GLU A 113 17.16 7.43 10.41
C GLU A 113 17.02 8.95 10.57
N THR A 114 15.81 9.48 10.45
CA THR A 114 15.53 10.91 10.65
C THR A 114 14.96 11.21 12.04
N GLN A 115 14.58 10.17 12.81
CA GLN A 115 14.15 10.33 14.18
C GLN A 115 15.33 10.75 15.06
N VAL A 116 15.15 11.78 15.84
CA VAL A 116 16.17 12.32 16.76
C VAL A 116 15.65 12.34 18.18
N GLU A 117 16.54 12.56 19.16
CA GLU A 117 16.16 12.64 20.56
C GLU A 117 15.23 13.83 20.83
N ARG A 118 14.26 13.63 21.73
CA ARG A 118 13.25 14.66 22.10
C ARG A 118 13.84 15.94 22.69
N ASN A 119 15.03 15.86 23.29
CA ASN A 119 15.75 17.02 23.85
C ASN A 119 16.23 18.00 22.79
N ARG A 120 16.28 17.59 21.53
CA ARG A 120 16.65 18.44 20.40
C ARG A 120 15.48 19.23 19.80
N ALA A 121 14.32 19.20 20.44
CA ALA A 121 13.17 19.98 20.02
C ALA A 121 13.49 21.49 20.13
N GLY A 122 13.32 22.23 19.03
CA GLY A 122 13.63 23.66 18.95
C GLY A 122 14.96 23.99 18.28
N GLU A 123 15.79 23.00 17.95
CA GLU A 123 16.94 23.21 17.08
C GLU A 123 16.49 23.46 15.64
N GLU A 124 17.27 24.23 14.90
CA GLU A 124 17.02 24.49 13.47
C GLU A 124 17.03 23.17 12.67
N GLY A 125 16.05 23.00 11.80
CA GLY A 125 15.89 21.79 10.99
C GLY A 125 15.37 20.56 11.76
N ILE A 126 14.89 20.72 12.98
CA ILE A 126 14.22 19.67 13.76
C ILE A 126 12.71 19.98 13.87
N HIS A 127 11.90 19.09 13.37
CA HIS A 127 10.44 19.17 13.43
C HIS A 127 9.92 18.35 14.62
N LYS A 128 9.10 18.98 15.50
CA LYS A 128 8.47 18.32 16.64
C LYS A 128 6.99 18.05 16.31
N LEU A 129 6.56 16.82 16.50
CA LEU A 129 5.16 16.41 16.36
C LEU A 129 4.37 16.61 17.69
N PRO A 130 3.02 16.63 17.60
CA PRO A 130 2.18 16.78 18.79
C PRO A 130 2.38 15.71 19.88
N ASP A 131 2.78 14.50 19.52
CA ASP A 131 3.12 13.39 20.43
C ASP A 131 4.48 13.57 21.11
N GLY A 132 5.19 14.66 20.78
CA GLY A 132 6.49 15.00 21.33
C GLY A 132 7.67 14.33 20.62
N THR A 133 7.44 13.50 19.59
CA THR A 133 8.53 12.95 18.78
C THR A 133 9.17 14.03 17.91
N THR A 134 10.44 13.87 17.59
CA THR A 134 11.25 14.86 16.86
C THR A 134 11.95 14.22 15.68
N TRP A 135 11.95 14.95 14.55
CA TRP A 135 12.39 14.45 13.26
C TRP A 135 13.25 15.47 12.54
N SER A 136 14.42 15.04 12.07
CA SER A 136 15.33 15.90 11.31
C SER A 136 14.81 16.17 9.90
N GLN A 137 14.86 17.41 9.47
CA GLN A 137 14.53 17.86 8.12
C GLN A 137 15.78 18.12 7.25
N SER A 138 16.96 17.91 7.81
CA SER A 138 18.24 18.23 7.13
C SER A 138 18.51 17.37 5.90
N LYS A 139 18.06 16.10 5.95
CA LYS A 139 18.19 15.14 4.84
C LYS A 139 16.91 14.35 4.71
N LYS A 140 16.43 14.16 3.47
CA LYS A 140 15.24 13.35 3.20
C LYS A 140 15.47 11.90 3.59
N GLY A 141 14.58 11.38 4.44
CA GLY A 141 14.61 10.01 4.92
C GLY A 141 14.25 8.99 3.83
N LEU A 142 14.60 7.74 4.06
CA LEU A 142 14.37 6.65 3.09
C LEU A 142 12.88 6.38 2.86
N LEU A 143 12.06 6.37 3.92
CA LEU A 143 10.61 6.18 3.76
C LEU A 143 9.97 7.31 2.95
N PRO A 144 10.21 8.61 3.22
CA PRO A 144 9.77 9.69 2.35
C PRO A 144 10.20 9.55 0.89
N GLN A 145 11.44 9.11 0.63
CA GLN A 145 11.91 8.87 -0.73
C GLN A 145 11.09 7.78 -1.43
N ILE A 146 10.86 6.65 -0.75
CA ILE A 146 10.05 5.54 -1.29
C ILE A 146 8.62 5.99 -1.57
N VAL A 147 8.02 6.73 -0.65
CA VAL A 147 6.64 7.21 -0.77
C VAL A 147 6.51 8.16 -1.96
N GLU A 148 7.45 9.09 -2.12
CA GLU A 148 7.47 10.02 -3.26
C GLU A 148 7.59 9.28 -4.59
N GLU A 149 8.53 8.35 -4.72
CA GLU A 149 8.65 7.49 -5.90
C GLU A 149 7.35 6.72 -6.20
N MET A 150 6.64 6.24 -5.17
CA MET A 150 5.37 5.56 -5.37
C MET A 150 4.27 6.51 -5.86
N PHE A 151 4.23 7.76 -5.40
CA PHE A 151 3.31 8.78 -5.93
C PHE A 151 3.62 9.09 -7.41
N GLU A 152 4.89 9.34 -7.74
CA GLU A 152 5.33 9.60 -9.11
C GLU A 152 4.99 8.43 -10.05
N LEU A 153 5.32 7.21 -9.62
CA LEU A 153 5.04 6.00 -10.37
C LEU A 153 3.53 5.82 -10.61
N ARG A 154 2.71 6.09 -9.61
CA ARG A 154 1.26 6.01 -9.73
C ARG A 154 0.70 7.07 -10.69
N ASP A 155 1.20 8.29 -10.62
CA ASP A 155 0.75 9.37 -11.49
C ASP A 155 1.18 9.11 -12.95
N GLU A 156 2.37 8.54 -13.16
CA GLU A 156 2.82 8.05 -14.46
C GLU A 156 1.90 6.96 -15.03
N TYR A 157 1.56 5.95 -14.22
CA TYR A 157 0.64 4.88 -14.67
C TYR A 157 -0.76 5.42 -14.99
N LYS A 158 -1.26 6.40 -14.24
CA LYS A 158 -2.52 7.07 -14.55
C LYS A 158 -2.44 7.88 -15.84
N ARG A 159 -1.30 8.52 -16.12
CA ARG A 159 -1.07 9.24 -17.37
C ARG A 159 -1.11 8.26 -18.54
N ARG A 160 -0.32 7.18 -18.48
CA ARG A 160 -0.31 6.14 -19.53
C ARG A 160 -1.68 5.47 -19.71
N MET A 161 -2.42 5.26 -18.64
CA MET A 161 -3.79 4.73 -18.73
C MET A 161 -4.73 5.65 -19.52
N ARG A 162 -4.57 6.97 -19.37
CA ARG A 162 -5.37 7.95 -20.14
C ARG A 162 -4.94 8.03 -21.61
N GLU A 163 -3.65 7.87 -21.87
CA GLU A 163 -3.05 7.93 -23.20
C GLU A 163 -3.17 6.60 -23.97
N ALA A 164 -3.60 5.51 -23.31
CA ALA A 164 -3.69 4.19 -23.91
C ALA A 164 -4.72 4.16 -25.06
N GLU A 165 -4.28 3.66 -26.20
CA GLU A 165 -5.09 3.56 -27.43
C GLU A 165 -6.05 2.37 -27.39
N THR A 166 -5.63 1.27 -26.77
CA THR A 166 -6.43 0.05 -26.66
C THR A 166 -7.02 -0.17 -25.29
N SER A 167 -8.15 -0.89 -25.22
CA SER A 167 -8.78 -1.28 -23.96
C SER A 167 -7.87 -2.20 -23.13
N ILE A 168 -7.06 -3.04 -23.77
CA ILE A 168 -6.12 -3.96 -23.12
C ILE A 168 -4.99 -3.19 -22.45
N GLU A 169 -4.39 -2.23 -23.14
CA GLU A 169 -3.35 -1.36 -22.56
C GLU A 169 -3.90 -0.56 -21.39
N ARG A 170 -5.09 0.01 -21.52
CA ARG A 170 -5.77 0.77 -20.47
C ARG A 170 -6.00 -0.09 -19.23
N ALA A 171 -6.46 -1.34 -19.40
CA ALA A 171 -6.63 -2.29 -18.31
C ALA A 171 -5.29 -2.63 -17.64
N GLY A 172 -4.23 -2.83 -18.41
CA GLY A 172 -2.89 -3.07 -17.90
C GLY A 172 -2.37 -1.92 -17.03
N TRP A 173 -2.46 -0.67 -17.52
CA TRP A 173 -2.03 0.50 -16.75
C TRP A 173 -2.92 0.75 -15.53
N ASN A 174 -4.22 0.48 -15.63
CA ASN A 174 -5.12 0.53 -14.48
C ASN A 174 -4.70 -0.46 -13.40
N THR A 175 -4.36 -1.68 -13.78
CA THR A 175 -3.86 -2.71 -12.84
C THR A 175 -2.58 -2.26 -12.15
N MET A 176 -1.63 -1.66 -12.88
CA MET A 176 -0.39 -1.13 -12.32
C MET A 176 -0.63 0.02 -11.32
N GLN A 177 -1.50 0.98 -11.66
CA GLN A 177 -1.80 2.09 -10.74
C GLN A 177 -2.57 1.63 -9.48
N LEU A 178 -3.42 0.62 -9.60
CA LEU A 178 -4.12 0.02 -8.46
C LEU A 178 -3.15 -0.75 -7.54
N ALA A 179 -2.21 -1.52 -8.12
CA ALA A 179 -1.17 -2.19 -7.37
C ALA A 179 -0.29 -1.19 -6.61
N THR A 180 0.13 -0.09 -7.26
CA THR A 180 0.90 0.98 -6.60
C THR A 180 0.09 1.65 -5.48
N LYS A 181 -1.22 1.90 -5.68
CA LYS A 181 -2.10 2.40 -4.62
C LYS A 181 -2.17 1.46 -3.41
N ARG A 182 -2.10 0.15 -3.63
CA ARG A 182 -2.16 -0.84 -2.54
C ARG A 182 -0.89 -0.84 -1.68
N VAL A 183 0.22 -0.42 -2.25
CA VAL A 183 1.54 -0.38 -1.59
C VAL A 183 1.70 0.87 -0.72
N MET A 184 1.11 1.98 -1.12
CA MET A 184 1.08 3.25 -0.36
C MET A 184 0.09 3.20 0.79
#